data_131f48f0312fa04f0b349d9c52eb899c
#
_entry.id   131f48f0312fa04f0b349d9c52eb899c
#
_cell.length_a   1.000
_cell.length_b   1.000
_cell.length_c   1.000
_cell.angle_alpha   90.00
_cell.angle_beta   90.00
_cell.angle_gamma   90.00
#
_symmetry.space_group_name_H-M   'P 1'
#
loop_
_entity.id
_entity.type
_entity.pdbx_description
1 polymer ?
#
loop_
_entity_poly.entity_id
_entity_poly.type
_entity_poly.pdbx_seq_one_letter_code
_entity_poly.pdbx_strand_id
1 'polypeptide(L)'
;MLLACNYYEETERLAREGRIAVDCFKYPSLGFQMKTFDDPALVEYGEMAARVRELGPLLLHGLGQRDNDIGRADFKERFDTAFTRRILELSGIRGVSLHLCGGDTALPVGERKRIIVDHIRYLREELGELEFLSLENVDGNPYSDMTYSDCCVDPDFIREVVEEADTEYLLDISHAYGAALARGMDVREYIGRLPLERLYEIHINGWMHTERGMMAHTKIYEEGYELLEEVLSRTKPRIVTLEYGRGDDRLGAGIPLMKPGMCNERAMEEIEEQVGRLRKLIGR
;
A
#
# COMPACT_ATOMS: atom_id res chain seq x y z
N MET A 1 4.49 8.60 15.85
CA MET A 1 4.09 7.54 14.88
C MET A 1 2.58 7.55 14.79
N LEU A 2 2.01 7.57 13.60
CA LEU A 2 0.56 7.52 13.36
C LEU A 2 0.14 6.08 13.11
N LEU A 3 -1.06 5.70 13.52
CA LEU A 3 -1.70 4.45 13.15
C LEU A 3 -2.76 4.74 12.10
N ALA A 4 -2.64 4.09 10.95
CA ALA A 4 -3.63 4.10 9.89
C ALA A 4 -4.29 2.73 9.73
N CYS A 5 -5.41 2.69 9.06
CA CYS A 5 -5.99 1.47 8.52
C CYS A 5 -6.58 1.74 7.13
N ASN A 6 -6.72 0.68 6.32
CA ASN A 6 -7.46 0.78 5.08
C ASN A 6 -8.88 1.25 5.34
N TYR A 7 -9.37 2.16 4.49
CA TYR A 7 -10.74 2.62 4.54
C TYR A 7 -11.68 1.59 3.92
N TYR A 8 -12.67 1.18 4.70
CA TYR A 8 -13.83 0.40 4.32
C TYR A 8 -15.03 0.87 5.14
N GLU A 9 -16.23 0.47 4.78
CA GLU A 9 -17.43 0.77 5.58
C GLU A 9 -17.32 0.27 7.02
N GLU A 10 -16.69 -0.91 7.21
CA GLU A 10 -16.43 -1.49 8.51
C GLU A 10 -15.50 -0.61 9.36
N THR A 11 -14.42 -0.10 8.78
CA THR A 11 -13.47 0.76 9.52
C THR A 11 -14.07 2.13 9.81
N GLU A 12 -14.87 2.70 8.89
CA GLU A 12 -15.62 3.92 9.15
C GLU A 12 -16.62 3.72 10.29
N ARG A 13 -17.39 2.64 10.25
CA ARG A 13 -18.37 2.32 11.29
C ARG A 13 -17.72 2.12 12.65
N LEU A 14 -16.66 1.32 12.72
CA LEU A 14 -15.90 1.09 13.96
C LEU A 14 -15.35 2.39 14.55
N ALA A 15 -14.83 3.29 13.71
CA ALA A 15 -14.33 4.59 14.17
C ALA A 15 -15.45 5.49 14.69
N ARG A 16 -16.59 5.56 13.99
CA ARG A 16 -17.77 6.34 14.45
C ARG A 16 -18.38 5.80 15.73
N GLU A 17 -18.36 4.49 15.94
CA GLU A 17 -18.81 3.83 17.18
C GLU A 17 -17.77 3.95 18.31
N GLY A 18 -16.58 4.51 18.05
CA GLY A 18 -15.50 4.64 19.04
C GLY A 18 -14.83 3.31 19.42
N ARG A 19 -15.03 2.26 18.64
CA ARG A 19 -14.47 0.92 18.86
C ARG A 19 -13.01 0.83 18.41
N ILE A 20 -12.63 1.61 17.39
CA ILE A 20 -11.22 1.75 17.01
C ILE A 20 -10.79 3.22 17.08
N ALA A 21 -9.51 3.43 17.38
CA ALA A 21 -8.89 4.74 17.33
C ALA A 21 -7.71 4.69 16.34
N VAL A 22 -7.91 5.23 15.15
CA VAL A 22 -6.86 5.41 14.13
C VAL A 22 -6.61 6.89 13.92
N ASP A 23 -5.40 7.24 13.49
CA ASP A 23 -5.01 8.65 13.27
C ASP A 23 -5.33 9.10 11.84
N CYS A 24 -5.38 8.16 10.90
CA CYS A 24 -5.72 8.40 9.50
C CYS A 24 -6.24 7.13 8.82
N PHE A 25 -6.82 7.30 7.63
CA PHE A 25 -7.30 6.20 6.80
C PHE A 25 -6.49 6.15 5.51
N LYS A 26 -6.31 4.95 4.97
CA LYS A 26 -5.70 4.73 3.67
C LYS A 26 -6.72 4.22 2.69
N TYR A 27 -6.86 4.92 1.57
CA TYR A 27 -7.79 4.52 0.53
C TYR A 27 -7.07 3.60 -0.45
N PRO A 28 -7.47 2.33 -0.55
CA PRO A 28 -6.86 1.39 -1.47
C PRO A 28 -7.21 1.73 -2.91
N SER A 29 -6.25 1.60 -3.81
CA SER A 29 -6.42 1.91 -5.24
C SER A 29 -7.34 0.96 -6.01
N LEU A 30 -7.65 -0.19 -5.44
CA LEU A 30 -8.41 -1.26 -6.09
C LEU A 30 -9.87 -0.92 -6.43
N GLY A 31 -10.40 0.18 -5.92
CA GLY A 31 -11.76 0.66 -6.20
C GLY A 31 -11.88 1.61 -7.39
N PHE A 32 -10.77 2.12 -7.91
CA PHE A 32 -10.80 3.15 -8.93
C PHE A 32 -11.13 2.59 -10.32
N GLN A 33 -12.40 2.54 -10.59
CA GLN A 33 -12.93 2.34 -11.95
C GLN A 33 -13.32 3.65 -12.64
N MET A 34 -13.05 4.78 -11.99
CA MET A 34 -13.33 6.12 -12.50
C MET A 34 -12.53 6.38 -13.77
N LYS A 35 -13.21 6.91 -14.78
CA LYS A 35 -12.61 7.07 -16.12
C LYS A 35 -12.59 8.51 -16.60
N THR A 36 -13.48 9.34 -16.08
CA THR A 36 -13.66 10.73 -16.51
C THR A 36 -14.06 11.61 -15.33
N PHE A 37 -13.93 12.93 -15.49
CA PHE A 37 -14.35 13.91 -14.48
C PHE A 37 -15.86 13.91 -14.22
N ASP A 38 -16.66 13.49 -15.18
CA ASP A 38 -18.11 13.41 -15.11
C ASP A 38 -18.60 12.03 -14.65
N ASP A 39 -17.69 11.15 -14.28
CA ASP A 39 -18.04 9.82 -13.79
C ASP A 39 -18.75 9.93 -12.44
N PRO A 40 -19.96 9.34 -12.28
CA PRO A 40 -20.67 9.32 -11.00
C PRO A 40 -19.83 8.79 -9.84
N ALA A 41 -18.94 7.82 -10.11
CA ALA A 41 -18.03 7.29 -9.10
C ALA A 41 -17.05 8.33 -8.56
N LEU A 42 -16.68 9.35 -9.34
CA LEU A 42 -15.85 10.45 -8.87
C LEU A 42 -16.60 11.35 -7.90
N VAL A 43 -17.89 11.57 -8.11
CA VAL A 43 -18.75 12.32 -7.19
C VAL A 43 -18.91 11.56 -5.88
N GLU A 44 -19.26 10.27 -5.95
CA GLU A 44 -19.35 9.39 -4.78
C GLU A 44 -18.05 9.34 -3.98
N TYR A 45 -16.91 9.29 -4.69
CA TYR A 45 -15.59 9.35 -4.06
C TYR A 45 -15.39 10.67 -3.29
N GLY A 46 -15.73 11.80 -3.88
CA GLY A 46 -15.63 13.10 -3.21
C GLY A 46 -16.49 13.19 -1.95
N GLU A 47 -17.72 12.67 -2.01
CA GLU A 47 -18.62 12.61 -0.86
C GLU A 47 -18.09 11.69 0.24
N MET A 48 -17.59 10.51 -0.13
CA MET A 48 -16.96 9.58 0.79
C MET A 48 -15.72 10.22 1.44
N ALA A 49 -14.83 10.81 0.66
CA ALA A 49 -13.64 11.46 1.17
C ALA A 49 -13.97 12.61 2.14
N ALA A 50 -15.03 13.37 1.89
CA ALA A 50 -15.52 14.42 2.79
C ALA A 50 -15.96 13.83 4.14
N ARG A 51 -16.73 12.73 4.12
CA ARG A 51 -17.18 12.05 5.35
C ARG A 51 -16.01 11.48 6.15
N VAL A 52 -15.04 10.84 5.48
CA VAL A 52 -13.90 10.21 6.15
C VAL A 52 -12.99 11.25 6.81
N ARG A 53 -12.82 12.42 6.19
CA ARG A 53 -12.01 13.51 6.76
C ARG A 53 -12.56 14.06 8.09
N GLU A 54 -13.83 13.85 8.40
CA GLU A 54 -14.38 14.15 9.72
C GLU A 54 -13.80 13.26 10.82
N LEU A 55 -13.32 12.07 10.46
CA LEU A 55 -12.73 11.10 11.37
C LEU A 55 -11.18 11.21 11.42
N GLY A 56 -10.57 11.63 10.32
CA GLY A 56 -9.12 11.78 10.21
C GLY A 56 -8.66 12.04 8.78
N PRO A 57 -7.36 12.36 8.61
CA PRO A 57 -6.75 12.50 7.29
C PRO A 57 -6.90 11.24 6.43
N LEU A 58 -6.97 11.44 5.13
CA LEU A 58 -7.02 10.36 4.15
C LEU A 58 -5.71 10.32 3.37
N LEU A 59 -5.19 9.13 3.13
CA LEU A 59 -3.99 8.83 2.33
C LEU A 59 -4.39 8.05 1.09
N LEU A 60 -3.67 8.22 -0.02
CA LEU A 60 -3.94 7.49 -1.25
C LEU A 60 -2.91 6.37 -1.45
N HIS A 61 -3.41 5.17 -1.75
CA HIS A 61 -2.62 4.06 -2.24
C HIS A 61 -2.85 3.91 -3.75
N GLY A 62 -1.80 4.13 -4.54
CA GLY A 62 -1.89 4.25 -5.99
C GLY A 62 -2.22 5.67 -6.47
N LEU A 63 -2.38 5.84 -7.77
CA LEU A 63 -2.55 7.14 -8.44
C LEU A 63 -4.02 7.47 -8.78
N GLY A 64 -4.95 6.68 -8.27
CA GLY A 64 -6.39 6.90 -8.52
C GLY A 64 -6.85 6.57 -9.95
N GLN A 65 -6.02 5.95 -10.75
CA GLN A 65 -6.33 5.52 -12.12
C GLN A 65 -5.71 4.15 -12.43
N ARG A 66 -6.13 3.53 -13.54
CA ARG A 66 -5.70 2.17 -13.90
C ARG A 66 -4.23 2.06 -14.29
N ASP A 67 -3.71 3.09 -14.96
CA ASP A 67 -2.35 3.09 -15.50
C ASP A 67 -1.37 3.57 -14.43
N ASN A 68 -1.12 2.71 -13.43
CA ASN A 68 -0.24 2.99 -12.30
C ASN A 68 1.16 2.37 -12.44
N ASP A 69 1.43 1.64 -13.53
CA ASP A 69 2.72 0.97 -13.72
C ASP A 69 3.80 1.97 -14.13
N ILE A 70 4.49 2.52 -13.12
CA ILE A 70 5.59 3.46 -13.30
C ILE A 70 6.83 2.86 -13.98
N GLY A 71 6.89 1.54 -14.15
CA GLY A 71 7.97 0.88 -14.89
C GLY A 71 7.77 0.87 -16.40
N ARG A 72 6.58 1.19 -16.90
CA ARG A 72 6.29 1.18 -18.33
C ARG A 72 6.91 2.37 -19.04
N ALA A 73 7.57 2.14 -20.17
CA ALA A 73 8.19 3.21 -20.96
C ALA A 73 7.18 4.27 -21.45
N ASP A 74 5.93 3.88 -21.71
CA ASP A 74 4.84 4.76 -22.17
C ASP A 74 4.00 5.36 -21.02
N PHE A 75 4.48 5.29 -19.76
CA PHE A 75 3.74 5.76 -18.60
C PHE A 75 3.32 7.23 -18.72
N LYS A 76 4.23 8.14 -19.07
CA LYS A 76 3.97 9.59 -19.17
C LYS A 76 2.93 9.94 -20.24
N GLU A 77 2.82 9.12 -21.28
CA GLU A 77 1.84 9.30 -22.35
C GLU A 77 0.43 8.83 -21.96
N ARG A 78 0.37 7.87 -21.05
CA ARG A 78 -0.88 7.25 -20.62
C ARG A 78 -1.45 7.84 -19.33
N PHE A 79 -0.58 8.41 -18.50
CA PHE A 79 -0.95 8.92 -17.20
C PHE A 79 -1.69 10.25 -17.30
N ASP A 80 -2.94 10.26 -16.82
CA ASP A 80 -3.73 11.50 -16.74
C ASP A 80 -3.44 12.23 -15.44
N THR A 81 -2.46 13.14 -15.49
CA THR A 81 -2.06 13.96 -14.36
C THR A 81 -3.21 14.82 -13.83
N ALA A 82 -4.05 15.37 -14.72
CA ALA A 82 -5.16 16.23 -14.31
C ALA A 82 -6.20 15.44 -13.51
N PHE A 83 -6.44 14.20 -13.90
CA PHE A 83 -7.37 13.32 -13.20
C PHE A 83 -6.86 12.98 -11.80
N THR A 84 -5.59 12.58 -11.64
CA THR A 84 -5.01 12.30 -10.31
C THR A 84 -4.99 13.56 -9.44
N ARG A 85 -4.62 14.73 -9.98
CA ARG A 85 -4.71 16.00 -9.24
C ARG A 85 -6.14 16.26 -8.73
N ARG A 86 -7.15 16.00 -9.56
CA ARG A 86 -8.55 16.16 -9.15
C ARG A 86 -8.95 15.23 -8.01
N ILE A 87 -8.46 13.99 -8.02
CA ILE A 87 -8.67 13.04 -6.90
C ILE A 87 -8.03 13.58 -5.61
N LEU A 88 -6.78 14.06 -5.69
CA LEU A 88 -6.07 14.64 -4.55
C LEU A 88 -6.80 15.88 -3.99
N GLU A 89 -7.29 16.76 -4.86
CA GLU A 89 -8.07 17.94 -4.47
C GLU A 89 -9.36 17.56 -3.76
N LEU A 90 -10.15 16.65 -4.34
CA LEU A 90 -11.43 16.21 -3.77
C LEU A 90 -11.26 15.57 -2.41
N SER A 91 -10.24 14.75 -2.26
CA SER A 91 -9.97 14.03 -1.02
C SER A 91 -9.19 14.86 0.01
N GLY A 92 -8.52 15.91 -0.43
CA GLY A 92 -7.56 16.64 0.40
C GLY A 92 -6.32 15.82 0.77
N ILE A 93 -6.06 14.74 0.04
CA ILE A 93 -4.90 13.88 0.24
C ILE A 93 -3.63 14.61 -0.14
N ARG A 94 -2.60 14.47 0.69
CA ARG A 94 -1.27 15.05 0.47
C ARG A 94 -0.16 14.01 0.41
N GLY A 95 -0.49 12.74 0.57
CA GLY A 95 0.46 11.63 0.53
C GLY A 95 0.00 10.50 -0.38
N VAL A 96 0.91 10.00 -1.19
CA VAL A 96 0.67 8.92 -2.15
C VAL A 96 1.72 7.85 -1.98
N SER A 97 1.32 6.59 -1.98
CA SER A 97 2.22 5.44 -2.06
C SER A 97 1.92 4.61 -3.30
N LEU A 98 2.97 4.07 -3.90
CA LEU A 98 2.94 3.34 -5.16
C LEU A 98 3.68 2.02 -5.02
N HIS A 99 3.14 0.95 -5.59
CA HIS A 99 3.91 -0.28 -5.78
C HIS A 99 5.06 -0.07 -6.76
N LEU A 100 6.20 -0.66 -6.46
CA LEU A 100 7.33 -0.72 -7.38
C LEU A 100 7.04 -1.74 -8.49
N CYS A 101 6.50 -1.27 -9.60
CA CYS A 101 6.19 -2.09 -10.77
C CYS A 101 7.37 -2.12 -11.75
N GLY A 102 7.58 -3.27 -12.39
CA GLY A 102 8.80 -3.54 -13.14
C GLY A 102 8.81 -3.20 -14.62
N GLY A 103 7.69 -2.82 -15.18
CA GLY A 103 7.62 -2.47 -16.59
C GLY A 103 7.97 -3.61 -17.56
N ASP A 104 8.56 -3.24 -18.69
CA ASP A 104 8.92 -4.19 -19.74
C ASP A 104 10.14 -5.03 -19.38
N THR A 105 9.92 -6.33 -19.17
CA THR A 105 10.98 -7.29 -18.82
C THR A 105 11.98 -7.55 -19.95
N ALA A 106 11.67 -7.14 -21.19
CA ALA A 106 12.62 -7.23 -22.31
C ALA A 106 13.74 -6.16 -22.22
N LEU A 107 13.56 -5.10 -21.43
CA LEU A 107 14.56 -4.08 -21.26
C LEU A 107 15.62 -4.50 -20.22
N PRO A 108 16.88 -4.08 -20.40
CA PRO A 108 17.93 -4.26 -19.41
C PRO A 108 17.54 -3.66 -18.06
N VAL A 109 17.93 -4.29 -16.93
CA VAL A 109 17.59 -3.85 -15.57
C VAL A 109 17.97 -2.38 -15.33
N GLY A 110 19.16 -1.96 -15.75
CA GLY A 110 19.60 -0.56 -15.60
C GLY A 110 18.77 0.44 -16.39
N GLU A 111 18.18 0.03 -17.51
CA GLU A 111 17.27 0.87 -18.27
C GLU A 111 15.88 0.99 -17.60
N ARG A 112 15.36 -0.13 -17.09
CA ARG A 112 14.13 -0.12 -16.28
C ARG A 112 14.27 0.77 -15.04
N LYS A 113 15.42 0.69 -14.35
CA LYS A 113 15.70 1.57 -13.21
C LYS A 113 15.63 3.05 -13.61
N ARG A 114 16.30 3.44 -14.71
CA ARG A 114 16.26 4.84 -15.19
C ARG A 114 14.84 5.30 -15.51
N ILE A 115 14.03 4.45 -16.16
CA ILE A 115 12.64 4.74 -16.47
C ILE A 115 11.84 4.99 -15.19
N ILE A 116 11.93 4.10 -14.21
CA ILE A 116 11.21 4.21 -12.93
C ILE A 116 11.61 5.51 -12.20
N VAL A 117 12.91 5.78 -12.06
CA VAL A 117 13.44 6.98 -11.41
C VAL A 117 12.94 8.25 -12.10
N ASP A 118 12.96 8.27 -13.43
CA ASP A 118 12.47 9.40 -14.23
C ASP A 118 10.95 9.63 -14.05
N HIS A 119 10.17 8.55 -13.94
CA HIS A 119 8.73 8.65 -13.70
C HIS A 119 8.37 9.07 -12.29
N ILE A 120 9.14 8.68 -11.28
CA ILE A 120 8.94 9.17 -9.91
C ILE A 120 9.20 10.67 -9.83
N ARG A 121 10.28 11.15 -10.46
CA ARG A 121 10.59 12.59 -10.55
C ARG A 121 9.50 13.35 -11.28
N TYR A 122 9.03 12.82 -12.41
CA TYR A 122 7.90 13.38 -13.16
C TYR A 122 6.64 13.49 -12.30
N LEU A 123 6.28 12.45 -11.55
CA LEU A 123 5.13 12.48 -10.66
C LEU A 123 5.26 13.55 -9.57
N ARG A 124 6.45 13.71 -8.98
CA ARG A 124 6.69 14.78 -7.99
C ARG A 124 6.51 16.18 -8.59
N GLU A 125 6.98 16.39 -9.81
CA GLU A 125 6.80 17.66 -10.51
C GLU A 125 5.34 17.91 -10.86
N GLU A 126 4.66 16.92 -11.40
CA GLU A 126 3.31 17.05 -11.93
C GLU A 126 2.22 17.03 -10.85
N LEU A 127 2.35 16.28 -9.78
CA LEU A 127 1.32 16.21 -8.74
C LEU A 127 1.40 17.36 -7.73
N GLY A 128 2.45 18.17 -7.78
CA GLY A 128 2.60 19.36 -6.96
C GLY A 128 3.02 19.06 -5.52
N GLU A 129 2.53 19.83 -4.56
CA GLU A 129 2.95 19.78 -3.15
C GLU A 129 2.41 18.53 -2.43
N LEU A 130 3.01 17.36 -2.70
CA LEU A 130 2.79 16.17 -1.89
C LEU A 130 3.62 16.26 -0.60
N GLU A 131 3.03 15.85 0.51
CA GLU A 131 3.74 15.67 1.78
C GLU A 131 4.74 14.51 1.67
N PHE A 132 4.36 13.45 0.94
CA PHE A 132 5.24 12.34 0.59
C PHE A 132 4.78 11.65 -0.71
N LEU A 133 5.72 11.03 -1.38
CA LEU A 133 5.51 10.06 -2.46
C LEU A 133 6.41 8.87 -2.14
N SER A 134 5.84 7.76 -1.70
CA SER A 134 6.60 6.60 -1.27
C SER A 134 6.47 5.43 -2.24
N LEU A 135 7.56 4.65 -2.36
CA LEU A 135 7.56 3.39 -3.10
C LEU A 135 7.41 2.22 -2.15
N GLU A 136 6.55 1.29 -2.52
CA GLU A 136 6.26 0.07 -1.80
C GLU A 136 6.92 -1.13 -2.48
N ASN A 137 7.54 -2.00 -1.67
CA ASN A 137 8.02 -3.30 -2.14
C ASN A 137 6.86 -4.24 -2.47
N VAL A 138 7.11 -5.19 -3.37
CA VAL A 138 6.14 -6.15 -3.88
C VAL A 138 6.51 -7.58 -3.51
N ASP A 139 5.56 -8.49 -3.50
CA ASP A 139 5.70 -9.86 -2.98
C ASP A 139 6.33 -10.87 -3.97
N GLY A 140 6.46 -10.49 -5.24
CA GLY A 140 6.97 -11.40 -6.26
C GLY A 140 6.07 -12.59 -6.57
N ASN A 141 4.81 -12.55 -6.14
CA ASN A 141 3.87 -13.62 -6.38
C ASN A 141 3.54 -13.77 -7.87
N PRO A 142 3.85 -14.92 -8.51
CA PRO A 142 3.62 -15.13 -9.94
C PRO A 142 2.15 -15.14 -10.33
N TYR A 143 1.24 -15.21 -9.37
CA TYR A 143 -0.22 -15.21 -9.57
C TYR A 143 -0.84 -13.85 -9.27
N SER A 144 -0.04 -12.84 -8.98
CA SER A 144 -0.52 -11.46 -8.83
C SER A 144 -0.99 -10.92 -10.19
N ASP A 145 -2.07 -10.14 -10.18
CA ASP A 145 -2.55 -9.40 -11.36
C ASP A 145 -1.59 -8.24 -11.75
N MET A 146 -0.57 -7.98 -10.94
CA MET A 146 0.44 -6.97 -11.20
C MET A 146 1.65 -7.58 -11.89
N THR A 147 2.16 -6.90 -12.92
CA THR A 147 3.36 -7.34 -13.63
C THR A 147 4.60 -7.03 -12.80
N TYR A 148 4.99 -7.97 -11.95
CA TYR A 148 6.24 -7.88 -11.22
C TYR A 148 7.37 -8.47 -12.07
N SER A 149 8.44 -7.72 -12.19
CA SER A 149 9.69 -8.26 -12.75
C SER A 149 10.61 -8.68 -11.62
N ASP A 150 11.49 -9.63 -11.91
CA ASP A 150 12.47 -10.17 -10.95
C ASP A 150 13.27 -9.08 -10.23
N CYS A 151 13.55 -7.96 -10.90
CA CYS A 151 14.28 -6.86 -10.28
C CYS A 151 13.47 -6.12 -9.21
N CYS A 152 12.13 -6.10 -9.28
CA CYS A 152 11.29 -5.40 -8.30
C CYS A 152 11.21 -6.09 -6.94
N VAL A 153 11.64 -7.36 -6.87
CA VAL A 153 11.80 -8.09 -5.61
C VAL A 153 13.26 -8.21 -5.19
N ASP A 154 14.17 -7.57 -5.91
CA ASP A 154 15.57 -7.50 -5.52
C ASP A 154 15.79 -6.33 -4.54
N PRO A 155 16.20 -6.59 -3.30
CA PRO A 155 16.33 -5.54 -2.30
C PRO A 155 17.39 -4.48 -2.66
N ASP A 156 18.44 -4.86 -3.42
CA ASP A 156 19.44 -3.91 -3.86
C ASP A 156 18.91 -3.00 -4.98
N PHE A 157 18.11 -3.55 -5.91
CA PHE A 157 17.43 -2.76 -6.92
C PHE A 157 16.42 -1.78 -6.29
N ILE A 158 15.62 -2.25 -5.30
CA ILE A 158 14.67 -1.40 -4.57
C ILE A 158 15.42 -0.24 -3.91
N ARG A 159 16.53 -0.53 -3.22
CA ARG A 159 17.38 0.47 -2.59
C ARG A 159 17.89 1.50 -3.59
N GLU A 160 18.48 1.04 -4.70
CA GLU A 160 19.01 1.93 -5.74
C GLU A 160 17.94 2.85 -6.33
N VAL A 161 16.73 2.32 -6.60
CA VAL A 161 15.61 3.13 -7.11
C VAL A 161 15.20 4.20 -6.11
N VAL A 162 15.00 3.83 -4.84
CA VAL A 162 14.57 4.76 -3.79
C VAL A 162 15.60 5.86 -3.56
N GLU A 163 16.89 5.51 -3.53
CA GLU A 163 17.98 6.46 -3.34
C GLU A 163 18.15 7.39 -4.55
N GLU A 164 18.18 6.85 -5.78
CA GLU A 164 18.35 7.66 -6.99
C GLU A 164 17.14 8.56 -7.29
N ALA A 165 15.93 8.12 -6.97
CA ALA A 165 14.72 8.92 -7.11
C ALA A 165 14.55 9.96 -5.99
N ASP A 166 15.35 9.87 -4.92
CA ASP A 166 15.22 10.67 -3.68
C ASP A 166 13.80 10.66 -3.14
N THR A 167 13.25 9.44 -3.02
CA THR A 167 11.86 9.23 -2.59
C THR A 167 11.79 8.52 -1.24
N GLU A 168 10.62 8.59 -0.60
CA GLU A 168 10.33 7.85 0.63
C GLU A 168 10.10 6.38 0.30
N TYR A 169 10.29 5.54 1.31
CA TYR A 169 10.07 4.10 1.24
C TYR A 169 8.88 3.68 2.09
N LEU A 170 8.05 2.80 1.55
CA LEU A 170 7.01 2.07 2.25
C LEU A 170 7.39 0.59 2.31
N LEU A 171 7.52 0.06 3.51
CA LEU A 171 7.73 -1.37 3.74
C LEU A 171 6.38 -2.06 3.96
N ASP A 172 5.94 -2.90 3.02
CA ASP A 172 4.94 -3.93 3.34
C ASP A 172 5.65 -5.20 3.81
N ILE A 173 5.35 -5.59 5.06
CA ILE A 173 6.00 -6.74 5.72
C ILE A 173 5.59 -8.06 5.06
N SER A 174 4.33 -8.19 4.65
CA SER A 174 3.85 -9.40 3.98
C SER A 174 4.45 -9.55 2.58
N HIS A 175 4.58 -8.45 1.85
CA HIS A 175 5.26 -8.45 0.55
C HIS A 175 6.74 -8.77 0.70
N ALA A 176 7.41 -8.23 1.72
CA ALA A 176 8.80 -8.58 2.01
C ALA A 176 8.96 -10.07 2.34
N TYR A 177 8.03 -10.64 3.10
CA TYR A 177 7.99 -12.08 3.37
C TYR A 177 7.85 -12.89 2.07
N GLY A 178 6.90 -12.52 1.21
CA GLY A 178 6.68 -13.18 -0.08
C GLY A 178 7.89 -13.08 -1.02
N ALA A 179 8.50 -11.90 -1.11
CA ALA A 179 9.70 -11.66 -1.90
C ALA A 179 10.90 -12.47 -1.39
N ALA A 180 11.12 -12.52 -0.08
CA ALA A 180 12.17 -13.34 0.54
C ALA A 180 11.97 -14.81 0.22
N LEU A 181 10.75 -15.33 0.36
CA LEU A 181 10.38 -16.70 0.01
C LEU A 181 10.67 -17.00 -1.46
N ALA A 182 10.25 -16.14 -2.38
CA ALA A 182 10.48 -16.28 -3.82
C ALA A 182 11.97 -16.29 -4.19
N ARG A 183 12.81 -15.61 -3.42
CA ARG A 183 14.27 -15.55 -3.59
C ARG A 183 15.02 -16.60 -2.78
N GLY A 184 14.36 -17.41 -1.97
CA GLY A 184 15.01 -18.38 -1.09
C GLY A 184 15.89 -17.73 -0.02
N MET A 185 15.54 -16.54 0.45
CA MET A 185 16.22 -15.75 1.48
C MET A 185 15.49 -15.86 2.82
N ASP A 186 16.22 -15.67 3.92
CA ASP A 186 15.61 -15.38 5.21
C ASP A 186 14.92 -14.01 5.17
N VAL A 187 13.71 -13.90 5.73
CA VAL A 187 12.92 -12.66 5.67
C VAL A 187 13.58 -11.50 6.42
N ARG A 188 14.26 -11.78 7.52
CA ARG A 188 14.96 -10.76 8.31
C ARG A 188 16.19 -10.23 7.59
N GLU A 189 16.91 -11.13 6.90
CA GLU A 189 18.03 -10.77 6.02
C GLU A 189 17.51 -9.90 4.85
N TYR A 190 16.42 -10.33 4.21
CA TYR A 190 15.79 -9.57 3.11
C TYR A 190 15.39 -8.16 3.55
N ILE A 191 14.62 -8.04 4.64
CA ILE A 191 14.20 -6.74 5.20
C ILE A 191 15.42 -5.89 5.58
N GLY A 192 16.48 -6.50 6.11
CA GLY A 192 17.71 -5.78 6.48
C GLY A 192 18.45 -5.15 5.29
N ARG A 193 18.21 -5.61 4.06
CA ARG A 193 18.79 -5.05 2.83
C ARG A 193 17.94 -3.95 2.19
N LEU A 194 16.67 -3.81 2.58
CA LEU A 194 15.78 -2.78 2.08
C LEU A 194 16.19 -1.37 2.57
N PRO A 195 15.79 -0.27 1.91
CA PRO A 195 16.21 1.10 2.25
C PRO A 195 15.48 1.62 3.52
N LEU A 196 15.73 0.99 4.67
CA LEU A 196 15.05 1.31 5.94
C LEU A 196 15.37 2.72 6.46
N GLU A 197 16.46 3.33 6.04
CA GLU A 197 16.81 4.72 6.33
C GLU A 197 15.89 5.74 5.64
N ARG A 198 15.17 5.32 4.59
CA ARG A 198 14.16 6.10 3.87
C ARG A 198 12.73 5.72 4.27
N LEU A 199 12.57 4.87 5.29
CA LEU A 199 11.28 4.34 5.71
C LEU A 199 10.37 5.42 6.26
N TYR A 200 9.27 5.68 5.56
CA TYR A 200 8.22 6.62 5.95
C TYR A 200 6.99 5.92 6.50
N GLU A 201 6.59 4.81 5.88
CA GLU A 201 5.40 4.06 6.23
C GLU A 201 5.68 2.55 6.28
N ILE A 202 4.99 1.84 7.17
CA ILE A 202 4.94 0.38 7.21
C ILE A 202 3.50 -0.05 6.95
N HIS A 203 3.29 -0.93 5.98
CA HIS A 203 2.09 -1.74 5.87
C HIS A 203 2.28 -3.02 6.66
N ILE A 204 1.28 -3.35 7.46
CA ILE A 204 1.19 -4.61 8.20
C ILE A 204 -0.13 -5.29 7.92
N ASN A 205 -0.05 -6.51 7.45
CA ASN A 205 -1.16 -7.41 7.24
C ASN A 205 -0.69 -8.85 7.49
N GLY A 206 -1.61 -9.78 7.61
CA GLY A 206 -1.29 -11.19 7.69
C GLY A 206 -1.16 -11.83 6.31
N TRP A 207 -0.60 -13.03 6.27
CA TRP A 207 -0.49 -13.83 5.07
C TRP A 207 -0.77 -15.30 5.37
N MET A 208 -1.09 -16.05 4.33
CA MET A 208 -1.26 -17.50 4.41
C MET A 208 -0.73 -18.17 3.14
N HIS A 209 -0.19 -19.38 3.31
CA HIS A 209 0.23 -20.20 2.18
C HIS A 209 -0.96 -20.92 1.57
N THR A 210 -1.02 -20.91 0.25
CA THR A 210 -2.04 -21.62 -0.55
C THR A 210 -1.36 -22.51 -1.57
N GLU A 211 -2.13 -23.38 -2.23
CA GLU A 211 -1.61 -24.17 -3.37
C GLU A 211 -1.10 -23.30 -4.53
N ARG A 212 -1.54 -22.04 -4.60
CA ARG A 212 -1.17 -21.07 -5.63
C ARG A 212 -0.15 -20.03 -5.17
N GLY A 213 0.53 -20.26 -4.07
CA GLY A 213 1.49 -19.30 -3.49
C GLY A 213 0.97 -18.64 -2.21
N MET A 214 1.49 -17.48 -1.90
CA MET A 214 1.13 -16.73 -0.71
C MET A 214 -0.06 -15.80 -1.00
N MET A 215 -0.99 -15.71 -0.08
CA MET A 215 -2.09 -14.74 -0.08
C MET A 215 -1.88 -13.77 1.08
N ALA A 216 -1.73 -12.49 0.77
CA ALA A 216 -1.60 -11.40 1.74
C ALA A 216 -2.96 -10.82 2.17
N HIS A 217 -2.95 -9.78 2.98
CA HIS A 217 -4.10 -9.01 3.49
C HIS A 217 -5.05 -9.81 4.38
N THR A 218 -4.56 -10.87 5.02
CA THR A 218 -5.31 -11.65 6.01
C THR A 218 -5.14 -11.06 7.42
N LYS A 219 -5.74 -11.69 8.43
CA LYS A 219 -5.48 -11.37 9.84
C LYS A 219 -3.99 -11.58 10.15
N ILE A 220 -3.40 -10.64 10.89
CA ILE A 220 -2.00 -10.73 11.31
C ILE A 220 -1.84 -11.85 12.35
N TYR A 221 -0.89 -12.75 12.10
CA TYR A 221 -0.46 -13.76 13.05
C TYR A 221 0.77 -13.31 13.84
N GLU A 222 1.18 -14.08 14.83
CA GLU A 222 2.27 -13.71 15.75
C GLU A 222 3.56 -13.34 15.02
N GLU A 223 3.96 -14.13 14.02
CA GLU A 223 5.16 -13.86 13.20
C GLU A 223 5.16 -12.47 12.55
N GLY A 224 3.98 -11.98 12.08
CA GLY A 224 3.85 -10.64 11.52
C GLY A 224 4.10 -9.55 12.56
N TYR A 225 3.59 -9.73 13.77
CA TYR A 225 3.84 -8.81 14.88
C TYR A 225 5.31 -8.82 15.31
N GLU A 226 5.94 -10.00 15.40
CA GLU A 226 7.36 -10.12 15.73
C GLU A 226 8.25 -9.39 14.71
N LEU A 227 7.98 -9.56 13.41
CA LEU A 227 8.70 -8.83 12.35
C LEU A 227 8.48 -7.31 12.46
N LEU A 228 7.25 -6.87 12.72
CA LEU A 228 6.96 -5.46 12.93
C LEU A 228 7.73 -4.89 14.13
N GLU A 229 7.74 -5.57 15.27
CA GLU A 229 8.48 -5.15 16.47
C GLU A 229 9.98 -5.04 16.18
N GLU A 230 10.52 -6.00 15.44
CA GLU A 230 11.93 -6.00 15.06
C GLU A 230 12.28 -4.82 14.15
N VAL A 231 11.44 -4.51 13.15
CA VAL A 231 11.63 -3.34 12.29
C VAL A 231 11.53 -2.05 13.10
N LEU A 232 10.52 -1.92 13.97
CA LEU A 232 10.31 -0.74 14.81
C LEU A 232 11.42 -0.54 15.84
N SER A 233 12.11 -1.60 16.25
CA SER A 233 13.28 -1.48 17.16
C SER A 233 14.46 -0.75 16.50
N ARG A 234 14.53 -0.75 15.17
CA ARG A 234 15.63 -0.18 14.38
C ARG A 234 15.26 1.06 13.58
N THR A 235 13.95 1.36 13.47
CA THR A 235 13.43 2.43 12.61
C THR A 235 12.40 3.28 13.35
N LYS A 236 12.06 4.44 12.75
CA LYS A 236 11.02 5.33 13.27
C LYS A 236 10.14 5.82 12.12
N PRO A 237 9.30 4.96 11.55
CA PRO A 237 8.41 5.37 10.47
C PRO A 237 7.43 6.44 10.97
N ARG A 238 6.92 7.22 10.05
CA ARG A 238 5.88 8.21 10.37
C ARG A 238 4.53 7.54 10.62
N ILE A 239 4.23 6.49 9.84
CA ILE A 239 2.93 5.82 9.79
C ILE A 239 3.12 4.31 9.88
N VAL A 240 2.24 3.64 10.61
CA VAL A 240 2.01 2.19 10.53
C VAL A 240 0.56 1.99 10.10
N THR A 241 0.35 1.30 8.99
CA THR A 241 -0.96 1.07 8.38
C THR A 241 -1.37 -0.40 8.51
N LEU A 242 -2.51 -0.66 9.14
CA LEU A 242 -3.16 -1.95 9.06
C LEU A 242 -3.79 -2.10 7.68
N GLU A 243 -3.22 -2.97 6.85
CA GLU A 243 -3.73 -3.24 5.51
C GLU A 243 -4.53 -4.54 5.43
N TYR A 244 -5.46 -4.69 6.36
CA TYR A 244 -6.36 -5.82 6.40
C TYR A 244 -7.45 -5.67 5.33
N GLY A 245 -7.57 -6.64 4.45
CA GLY A 245 -8.50 -6.56 3.32
C GLY A 245 -9.37 -7.79 3.13
N ARG A 246 -9.19 -8.82 3.96
CA ARG A 246 -9.93 -10.09 3.84
C ARG A 246 -10.32 -10.57 5.23
N GLY A 247 -11.54 -11.04 5.38
CA GLY A 247 -11.91 -11.86 6.54
C GLY A 247 -11.00 -13.09 6.63
N ASP A 248 -10.97 -13.76 7.78
CA ASP A 248 -10.22 -15.01 7.93
C ASP A 248 -10.71 -16.01 6.88
N ASP A 249 -10.01 -16.05 5.77
CA ASP A 249 -10.36 -16.91 4.65
C ASP A 249 -9.47 -18.15 4.61
N ARG A 250 -9.47 -18.91 5.69
CA ARG A 250 -8.94 -20.28 5.66
C ARG A 250 -9.68 -21.18 4.67
N LEU A 251 -10.71 -20.66 4.05
CA LEU A 251 -11.55 -21.40 3.12
C LEU A 251 -11.08 -21.28 1.66
N GLY A 252 -10.05 -20.49 1.38
CA GLY A 252 -9.40 -20.43 0.07
C GLY A 252 -10.29 -19.95 -1.09
N ALA A 253 -11.49 -19.53 -0.77
CA ALA A 253 -12.42 -19.06 -1.78
C ALA A 253 -12.24 -17.56 -1.89
N GLY A 254 -11.39 -17.07 -2.76
CA GLY A 254 -11.18 -15.67 -3.07
C GLY A 254 -12.32 -14.75 -2.64
N ILE A 255 -12.44 -14.52 -1.33
CA ILE A 255 -13.43 -13.62 -0.79
C ILE A 255 -13.03 -12.26 -1.31
N PRO A 256 -13.91 -11.59 -2.05
CA PRO A 256 -13.60 -10.25 -2.51
C PRO A 256 -13.29 -9.38 -1.30
N LEU A 257 -12.30 -8.51 -1.44
CA LEU A 257 -12.12 -7.36 -0.59
C LEU A 257 -13.48 -6.82 -0.18
N MET A 258 -13.65 -6.46 1.07
CA MET A 258 -14.91 -6.00 1.63
C MET A 258 -15.64 -5.09 0.63
N LYS A 259 -16.79 -5.56 0.13
CA LYS A 259 -17.53 -4.83 -0.89
C LYS A 259 -18.33 -3.72 -0.22
N PRO A 260 -18.44 -2.54 -0.82
CA PRO A 260 -19.38 -1.52 -0.36
C PRO A 260 -20.78 -2.12 -0.15
N GLY A 261 -21.43 -1.73 0.96
CA GLY A 261 -22.76 -2.21 1.34
C GLY A 261 -22.84 -3.63 1.92
N MET A 262 -21.69 -4.27 2.17
CA MET A 262 -21.64 -5.60 2.81
C MET A 262 -20.80 -5.54 4.08
N CYS A 263 -21.32 -4.92 5.13
CA CYS A 263 -20.65 -4.89 6.43
C CYS A 263 -20.51 -6.30 7.00
N ASN A 264 -19.28 -6.70 7.30
CA ASN A 264 -18.95 -8.03 7.82
C ASN A 264 -18.58 -7.91 9.31
N GLU A 265 -19.46 -8.37 10.20
CA GLU A 265 -19.26 -8.28 11.65
C GLU A 265 -17.98 -9.01 12.11
N ARG A 266 -17.64 -10.15 11.51
CA ARG A 266 -16.40 -10.86 11.84
C ARG A 266 -15.16 -10.06 11.43
N ALA A 267 -15.18 -9.43 10.24
CA ALA A 267 -14.12 -8.54 9.82
C ALA A 267 -13.98 -7.35 10.79
N MET A 268 -15.10 -6.81 11.28
CA MET A 268 -15.08 -5.74 12.29
C MET A 268 -14.41 -6.19 13.59
N GLU A 269 -14.72 -7.36 14.10
CA GLU A 269 -14.07 -7.91 15.31
C GLU A 269 -12.57 -8.09 15.12
N GLU A 270 -12.15 -8.63 13.96
CA GLU A 270 -10.73 -8.79 13.64
C GLU A 270 -9.99 -7.47 13.46
N ILE A 271 -10.62 -6.46 12.84
CA ILE A 271 -10.04 -5.12 12.72
C ILE A 271 -9.87 -4.48 14.10
N GLU A 272 -10.90 -4.54 14.96
CA GLU A 272 -10.88 -4.00 16.31
C GLU A 272 -9.74 -4.60 17.14
N GLU A 273 -9.60 -5.93 17.12
CA GLU A 273 -8.53 -6.65 17.81
C GLU A 273 -7.14 -6.20 17.33
N GLN A 274 -6.94 -6.18 16.00
CA GLN A 274 -5.66 -5.84 15.39
C GLN A 274 -5.28 -4.37 15.64
N VAL A 275 -6.22 -3.43 15.46
CA VAL A 275 -6.00 -2.01 15.76
C VAL A 275 -5.65 -1.84 17.24
N GLY A 276 -6.36 -2.52 18.15
CA GLY A 276 -6.07 -2.46 19.58
C GLY A 276 -4.67 -2.98 19.95
N ARG A 277 -4.21 -4.05 19.26
CA ARG A 277 -2.85 -4.58 19.45
C ARG A 277 -1.78 -3.64 18.88
N LEU A 278 -1.99 -3.14 17.67
CA LEU A 278 -1.05 -2.21 17.02
C LEU A 278 -0.89 -0.92 17.82
N ARG A 279 -1.97 -0.36 18.38
CA ARG A 279 -1.91 0.81 19.26
C ARG A 279 -0.99 0.59 20.45
N LYS A 280 -1.08 -0.56 21.11
CA LYS A 280 -0.20 -0.90 22.24
C LYS A 280 1.25 -1.02 21.80
N LEU A 281 1.49 -1.65 20.66
CA LEU A 281 2.82 -1.90 20.12
C LEU A 281 3.53 -0.60 19.72
N ILE A 282 2.83 0.34 19.08
CA ILE A 282 3.42 1.63 18.70
C ILE A 282 3.47 2.67 19.83
N GLY A 283 3.04 2.30 21.04
CA GLY A 283 3.15 3.12 22.24
C GLY A 283 2.08 4.22 22.37
N ARG A 284 0.88 3.99 21.81
CA ARG A 284 -0.26 4.95 21.86
C ARG A 284 -1.57 4.30 22.29
#